data_fbe3474452c5ea6905c1fa60f38ec559
#
_entry.id   fbe3474452c5ea6905c1fa60f38ec559
#
_cell.length_a   1.000
_cell.length_b   1.000
_cell.length_c   1.000
_cell.angle_alpha   90.00
_cell.angle_beta   90.00
_cell.angle_gamma   90.00
#
_symmetry.space_group_name_H-M   'P 1'
#
loop_
_entity.id
_entity.type
_entity.pdbx_description
1 polymer ?
#
loop_
_entity_poly.entity_id
_entity_poly.type
_entity_poly.pdbx_seq_one_letter_code
_entity_poly.pdbx_strand_id
1 'polypeptide(L)'
;MFCARKRHCLPLATLALLAGCAMPVGFERPRTPAAQAEFRVPPESVPQLGLCRIWYADLPPEWQPPQMPCARAHSLAEKHGGRVVKAISPASFQDGRTLSVDYGPGDFPEVPPEQLPPPGYCRPWYDRLPADKQPAPMTCERAEQLVKENGGRVVYMPGPEQK
;
A
#
# COMPACT_ATOMS: atom_id res chain seq x y z
N MET A 1 -23.33 86.42 7.34
CA MET A 1 -22.31 86.70 6.31
C MET A 1 -21.36 85.51 6.24
N PHE A 2 -21.23 84.91 5.01
CA PHE A 2 -20.21 83.99 4.57
C PHE A 2 -20.24 82.55 5.18
N CYS A 3 -20.40 81.64 4.50
CA CYS A 3 -20.18 81.03 3.21
C CYS A 3 -19.81 79.56 3.42
N ALA A 4 -20.60 78.76 2.82
CA ALA A 4 -20.49 77.30 2.61
C ALA A 4 -19.13 76.82 2.17
N ARG A 5 -18.78 75.60 2.57
CA ARG A 5 -18.15 74.63 1.68
C ARG A 5 -18.48 73.20 2.10
N LYS A 6 -19.37 72.60 1.32
CA LYS A 6 -19.55 71.13 1.28
C LYS A 6 -18.26 70.47 0.82
N ARG A 7 -17.75 69.55 1.61
CA ARG A 7 -16.76 68.56 1.12
C ARG A 7 -17.41 67.18 1.13
N HIS A 8 -17.64 66.71 -0.02
CA HIS A 8 -18.10 65.35 -0.27
C HIS A 8 -16.99 64.37 0.15
N CYS A 9 -17.24 63.55 1.17
CA CYS A 9 -16.46 62.35 1.46
C CYS A 9 -17.02 61.19 0.63
N LEU A 10 -16.24 60.71 -0.35
CA LEU A 10 -16.49 59.43 -1.01
C LEU A 10 -16.23 58.30 0.01
N PRO A 11 -17.08 57.30 0.06
CA PRO A 11 -16.74 56.07 0.77
C PRO A 11 -15.80 55.25 -0.10
N LEU A 12 -14.61 55.01 0.41
CA LEU A 12 -13.71 53.96 -0.12
C LEU A 12 -14.37 52.59 0.10
N ALA A 13 -14.80 51.98 -0.98
CA ALA A 13 -15.20 50.58 -1.00
C ALA A 13 -13.97 49.73 -0.83
N THR A 14 -13.75 49.17 0.36
CA THR A 14 -12.74 48.15 0.61
C THR A 14 -13.20 46.87 -0.03
N LEU A 15 -12.57 46.54 -1.17
CA LEU A 15 -12.72 45.27 -1.84
C LEU A 15 -11.94 44.20 -1.02
N ALA A 16 -12.67 43.44 -0.19
CA ALA A 16 -12.10 42.26 0.50
C ALA A 16 -11.82 41.14 -0.53
N LEU A 17 -10.56 41.01 -0.91
CA LEU A 17 -10.08 39.86 -1.63
C LEU A 17 -10.15 38.63 -0.72
N LEU A 18 -11.15 37.78 -0.89
CA LEU A 18 -11.21 36.45 -0.34
C LEU A 18 -10.15 35.63 -1.06
N ALA A 19 -8.95 35.58 -0.52
CA ALA A 19 -7.94 34.60 -0.88
C ALA A 19 -8.45 33.23 -0.42
N GLY A 20 -9.13 32.53 -1.31
CA GLY A 20 -9.46 31.11 -1.13
C GLY A 20 -8.17 30.32 -1.03
N CYS A 21 -7.82 29.84 0.17
CA CYS A 21 -6.81 28.81 0.33
C CYS A 21 -7.31 27.54 -0.36
N ALA A 22 -6.98 27.37 -1.64
CA ALA A 22 -7.07 26.06 -2.28
C ALA A 22 -6.08 25.16 -1.56
N MET A 23 -6.59 24.28 -0.71
CA MET A 23 -5.79 23.20 -0.14
C MET A 23 -5.25 22.36 -1.33
N PRO A 24 -3.94 22.16 -1.44
CA PRO A 24 -3.42 21.26 -2.47
C PRO A 24 -4.03 19.90 -2.21
N VAL A 25 -4.86 19.43 -3.14
CA VAL A 25 -5.25 18.02 -3.20
C VAL A 25 -3.94 17.27 -3.21
N GLY A 26 -3.68 16.47 -2.14
CA GLY A 26 -2.46 15.72 -2.02
C GLY A 26 -2.33 14.82 -3.24
N PHE A 27 -1.49 15.21 -4.18
CA PHE A 27 -0.99 14.32 -5.21
C PHE A 27 -0.18 13.26 -4.47
N GLU A 28 -0.80 12.13 -4.21
CA GLU A 28 -0.10 10.92 -3.85
C GLU A 28 0.92 10.67 -4.97
N ARG A 29 2.20 10.98 -4.68
CA ARG A 29 3.27 10.73 -5.65
C ARG A 29 3.25 9.24 -5.97
N PRO A 30 3.26 8.85 -7.26
CA PRO A 30 3.50 7.46 -7.62
C PRO A 30 4.74 6.99 -6.86
N ARG A 31 4.62 5.91 -6.09
CA ARG A 31 5.76 5.32 -5.39
C ARG A 31 6.77 4.88 -6.46
N THR A 32 7.79 5.68 -6.68
CA THR A 32 8.89 5.29 -7.57
C THR A 32 9.61 4.13 -6.91
N PRO A 33 9.69 2.96 -7.55
CA PRO A 33 10.41 1.84 -6.98
C PRO A 33 11.85 2.25 -6.69
N ALA A 34 12.35 1.91 -5.51
CA ALA A 34 13.74 2.12 -5.17
C ALA A 34 14.63 1.36 -6.16
N ALA A 35 15.83 1.87 -6.41
CA ALA A 35 16.81 1.19 -7.26
C ALA A 35 16.98 -0.27 -6.80
N GLN A 36 17.22 -1.18 -7.76
CA GLN A 36 17.50 -2.57 -7.42
C GLN A 36 18.70 -2.66 -6.47
N ALA A 37 18.52 -3.35 -5.36
CA ALA A 37 19.54 -3.55 -4.36
C ALA A 37 19.72 -5.05 -4.04
N GLU A 38 20.93 -5.43 -3.60
CA GLU A 38 21.13 -6.77 -3.06
C GLU A 38 20.38 -6.89 -1.73
N PHE A 39 19.69 -8.02 -1.57
CA PHE A 39 18.90 -8.33 -0.38
C PHE A 39 19.06 -9.81 -0.04
N ARG A 40 18.94 -10.18 1.23
CA ARG A 40 19.03 -11.56 1.66
C ARG A 40 17.70 -12.05 2.21
N VAL A 41 17.31 -13.23 1.75
CA VAL A 41 16.19 -14.02 2.30
C VAL A 41 16.72 -15.40 2.72
N PRO A 42 16.00 -16.14 3.55
CA PRO A 42 16.35 -17.54 3.82
C PRO A 42 16.47 -18.31 2.50
N PRO A 43 17.51 -19.16 2.34
CA PRO A 43 17.77 -19.89 1.08
C PRO A 43 16.56 -20.65 0.52
N GLU A 44 15.77 -21.25 1.41
CA GLU A 44 14.53 -21.97 1.07
C GLU A 44 13.41 -21.04 0.56
N SER A 45 13.52 -19.75 0.82
CA SER A 45 12.57 -18.72 0.39
C SER A 45 12.94 -18.04 -0.93
N VAL A 46 14.13 -18.32 -1.45
CA VAL A 46 14.59 -17.78 -2.75
C VAL A 46 13.69 -18.30 -3.87
N PRO A 47 13.08 -17.40 -4.69
CA PRO A 47 12.25 -17.85 -5.80
C PRO A 47 13.08 -18.53 -6.89
N GLN A 48 12.48 -19.44 -7.64
CA GLN A 48 13.11 -20.09 -8.79
C GLN A 48 13.60 -19.04 -9.80
N LEU A 49 14.66 -19.38 -10.55
CA LEU A 49 15.17 -18.51 -11.61
C LEU A 49 14.06 -18.15 -12.61
N GLY A 50 13.93 -16.86 -12.91
CA GLY A 50 12.87 -16.35 -13.77
C GLY A 50 11.56 -16.00 -13.07
N LEU A 51 11.40 -16.41 -11.81
CA LEU A 51 10.28 -16.00 -10.97
C LEU A 51 10.69 -14.94 -9.94
N CYS A 52 9.71 -14.29 -9.37
CA CYS A 52 9.83 -13.33 -8.28
C CYS A 52 8.93 -13.75 -7.10
N ARG A 53 9.27 -13.24 -5.92
CA ARG A 53 8.44 -13.34 -4.72
C ARG A 53 8.29 -11.94 -4.13
N ILE A 54 7.12 -11.63 -3.59
CA ILE A 54 6.97 -10.45 -2.73
C ILE A 54 7.38 -10.88 -1.32
N TRP A 55 8.26 -10.11 -0.70
CA TRP A 55 8.75 -10.32 0.65
C TRP A 55 8.24 -9.22 1.57
N TYR A 56 7.60 -9.61 2.66
CA TYR A 56 7.16 -8.72 3.72
C TYR A 56 8.05 -8.93 4.94
N ALA A 57 8.70 -7.87 5.41
CA ALA A 57 9.66 -7.95 6.52
C ALA A 57 9.02 -8.42 7.82
N ASP A 58 7.74 -8.12 8.02
CA ASP A 58 6.97 -8.42 9.23
C ASP A 58 6.39 -9.85 9.24
N LEU A 59 6.54 -10.60 8.14
CA LEU A 59 6.05 -11.97 8.05
C LEU A 59 7.18 -12.99 8.18
N PRO A 60 7.01 -14.06 8.92
CA PRO A 60 7.95 -15.17 8.93
C PRO A 60 7.99 -15.89 7.58
N PRO A 61 9.08 -16.62 7.24
CA PRO A 61 9.29 -17.22 5.92
C PRO A 61 8.15 -18.11 5.42
N GLU A 62 7.51 -18.85 6.31
CA GLU A 62 6.40 -19.77 6.01
C GLU A 62 5.08 -19.07 5.65
N TRP A 63 4.96 -17.79 6.00
CA TRP A 63 3.78 -16.97 5.70
C TRP A 63 3.97 -16.01 4.53
N GLN A 64 5.16 -16.05 3.91
CA GLN A 64 5.44 -15.22 2.74
C GLN A 64 4.59 -15.65 1.54
N PRO A 65 4.16 -14.71 0.67
CA PRO A 65 3.47 -15.03 -0.57
C PRO A 65 4.24 -16.06 -1.42
N PRO A 66 3.55 -16.88 -2.21
CA PRO A 66 4.21 -17.81 -3.13
C PRO A 66 4.96 -17.04 -4.23
N GLN A 67 5.92 -17.71 -4.86
CA GLN A 67 6.59 -17.18 -6.05
C GLN A 67 5.61 -17.07 -7.23
N MET A 68 5.84 -16.10 -8.11
CA MET A 68 4.97 -15.78 -9.23
C MET A 68 5.77 -15.13 -10.38
N PRO A 69 5.18 -14.93 -11.57
CA PRO A 69 5.81 -14.13 -12.63
C PRO A 69 6.21 -12.73 -12.14
N CYS A 70 7.41 -12.25 -12.47
CA CYS A 70 7.95 -10.99 -11.95
C CYS A 70 7.07 -9.78 -12.26
N ALA A 71 6.50 -9.69 -13.47
CA ALA A 71 5.59 -8.61 -13.83
C ALA A 71 4.41 -8.51 -12.86
N ARG A 72 3.84 -9.66 -12.46
CA ARG A 72 2.75 -9.71 -11.49
C ARG A 72 3.23 -9.32 -10.09
N ALA A 73 4.38 -9.80 -9.65
CA ALA A 73 4.93 -9.45 -8.35
C ALA A 73 5.14 -7.94 -8.22
N HIS A 74 5.69 -7.30 -9.25
CA HIS A 74 5.88 -5.85 -9.28
C HIS A 74 4.54 -5.10 -9.24
N SER A 75 3.56 -5.47 -10.08
CA SER A 75 2.24 -4.84 -10.10
C SER A 75 1.51 -4.94 -8.75
N LEU A 76 1.59 -6.11 -8.09
CA LEU A 76 0.99 -6.28 -6.76
C LEU A 76 1.72 -5.49 -5.69
N ALA A 77 3.06 -5.44 -5.72
CA ALA A 77 3.85 -4.67 -4.77
C ALA A 77 3.67 -3.16 -4.95
N GLU A 78 3.48 -2.66 -6.16
CA GLU A 78 3.09 -1.26 -6.40
C GLU A 78 1.78 -0.91 -5.71
N LYS A 79 0.81 -1.83 -5.73
CA LYS A 79 -0.51 -1.62 -5.16
C LYS A 79 -0.53 -1.82 -3.64
N HIS A 80 0.17 -2.83 -3.14
CA HIS A 80 0.04 -3.32 -1.76
C HIS A 80 1.30 -3.17 -0.90
N GLY A 81 2.38 -2.66 -1.46
CA GLY A 81 3.68 -2.60 -0.79
C GLY A 81 4.44 -3.93 -0.80
N GLY A 82 5.51 -3.98 -0.04
CA GLY A 82 6.41 -5.14 0.04
C GLY A 82 7.64 -5.00 -0.85
N ARG A 83 8.54 -5.94 -0.73
CA ARG A 83 9.80 -6.00 -1.47
C ARG A 83 9.76 -7.14 -2.50
N VAL A 84 9.87 -6.84 -3.77
CA VAL A 84 9.97 -7.89 -4.81
C VAL A 84 11.41 -8.39 -4.86
N VAL A 85 11.60 -9.68 -4.67
CA VAL A 85 12.90 -10.36 -4.69
C VAL A 85 12.97 -11.38 -5.83
N LYS A 86 14.18 -11.52 -6.44
CA LYS A 86 14.47 -12.53 -7.45
C LYS A 86 15.86 -13.11 -7.24
N ALA A 87 16.06 -14.39 -7.56
CA ALA A 87 17.37 -15.03 -7.55
C ALA A 87 18.34 -14.33 -8.52
N ILE A 88 19.59 -14.13 -8.10
CA ILE A 88 20.66 -13.58 -8.96
C ILE A 88 21.22 -14.66 -9.87
N SER A 89 21.45 -15.85 -9.29
CA SER A 89 22.08 -17.01 -9.93
C SER A 89 21.69 -18.30 -9.17
N PRO A 90 22.07 -19.46 -9.64
CA PRO A 90 21.89 -20.71 -8.87
C PRO A 90 22.51 -20.69 -7.47
N ALA A 91 23.59 -19.91 -7.24
CA ALA A 91 24.18 -19.76 -5.91
C ALA A 91 23.24 -19.10 -4.88
N SER A 92 22.26 -18.34 -5.33
CA SER A 92 21.24 -17.72 -4.45
C SER A 92 20.48 -18.75 -3.61
N PHE A 93 20.31 -19.96 -4.11
CA PHE A 93 19.64 -21.06 -3.37
C PHE A 93 20.49 -21.62 -2.21
N GLN A 94 21.75 -21.21 -2.12
CA GLN A 94 22.66 -21.61 -1.05
C GLN A 94 22.92 -20.46 -0.07
N ASP A 95 23.09 -19.25 -0.59
CA ASP A 95 23.51 -18.08 0.19
C ASP A 95 22.39 -17.05 0.47
N GLY A 96 21.20 -17.26 -0.11
CA GLY A 96 20.04 -16.40 0.09
C GLY A 96 20.13 -15.02 -0.57
N ARG A 97 21.19 -14.74 -1.36
CA ARG A 97 21.33 -13.43 -2.04
C ARG A 97 20.38 -13.30 -3.21
N THR A 98 19.66 -12.18 -3.20
CA THR A 98 18.67 -11.84 -4.22
C THR A 98 18.86 -10.41 -4.71
N LEU A 99 18.37 -10.09 -5.90
CA LEU A 99 18.10 -8.70 -6.28
C LEU A 99 16.69 -8.35 -5.85
N SER A 100 16.52 -7.13 -5.36
CA SER A 100 15.24 -6.66 -4.86
C SER A 100 14.89 -5.26 -5.32
N VAL A 101 13.58 -4.99 -5.38
CA VAL A 101 12.98 -3.65 -5.53
C VAL A 101 12.02 -3.46 -4.37
N ASP A 102 12.17 -2.36 -3.65
CA ASP A 102 11.35 -2.02 -2.48
C ASP A 102 10.20 -1.09 -2.89
N TYR A 103 8.98 -1.48 -2.55
CA TYR A 103 7.76 -0.70 -2.78
C TYR A 103 7.16 -0.16 -1.47
N GLY A 104 7.91 -0.27 -0.38
CA GLY A 104 7.49 0.15 0.94
C GLY A 104 6.83 -0.96 1.77
N PRO A 105 6.38 -0.66 2.99
CA PRO A 105 5.74 -1.63 3.85
C PRO A 105 4.45 -2.17 3.24
N GLY A 106 4.13 -3.42 3.52
CA GLY A 106 2.82 -4.01 3.23
C GLY A 106 1.78 -3.63 4.29
N ASP A 107 0.51 -3.92 4.00
CA ASP A 107 -0.62 -3.51 4.86
C ASP A 107 -0.94 -4.53 6.00
N PHE A 108 0.07 -5.18 6.58
CA PHE A 108 -0.14 -6.22 7.61
C PHE A 108 0.22 -5.84 9.05
N PRO A 109 0.75 -4.66 9.41
CA PRO A 109 1.49 -4.46 10.67
C PRO A 109 0.74 -4.77 11.96
N GLU A 110 -0.56 -5.04 11.92
CA GLU A 110 -1.36 -5.34 13.11
C GLU A 110 -2.23 -6.59 12.94
N VAL A 111 -2.01 -7.35 11.87
CA VAL A 111 -2.76 -8.58 11.62
C VAL A 111 -1.89 -9.76 12.02
N PRO A 112 -2.30 -10.57 13.01
CA PRO A 112 -1.57 -11.77 13.38
C PRO A 112 -1.39 -12.70 12.17
N PRO A 113 -0.21 -13.32 11.97
CA PRO A 113 0.06 -14.17 10.80
C PRO A 113 -0.99 -15.25 10.56
N GLU A 114 -1.50 -15.88 11.61
CA GLU A 114 -2.56 -16.89 11.55
C GLU A 114 -3.93 -16.35 11.09
N GLN A 115 -4.09 -15.03 11.09
CA GLN A 115 -5.30 -14.35 10.63
C GLN A 115 -5.18 -13.82 9.20
N LEU A 116 -4.03 -13.95 8.57
CA LEU A 116 -3.88 -13.55 7.18
C LEU A 116 -4.75 -14.41 6.26
N PRO A 117 -5.33 -13.83 5.19
CA PRO A 117 -6.08 -14.63 4.24
C PRO A 117 -5.15 -15.56 3.44
N PRO A 118 -5.65 -16.66 2.90
CA PRO A 118 -4.89 -17.48 1.96
C PRO A 118 -4.42 -16.66 0.74
N PRO A 119 -3.33 -17.05 0.08
CA PRO A 119 -2.84 -16.36 -1.11
C PRO A 119 -3.91 -16.18 -2.18
N GLY A 120 -4.07 -14.95 -2.67
CA GLY A 120 -5.09 -14.55 -3.65
C GLY A 120 -6.45 -14.16 -3.05
N TYR A 121 -6.64 -14.30 -1.75
CA TYR A 121 -7.87 -13.91 -1.06
C TYR A 121 -7.69 -12.60 -0.28
N CYS A 122 -8.82 -12.03 0.11
CA CYS A 122 -8.94 -10.86 0.95
C CYS A 122 -9.69 -11.20 2.25
N ARG A 123 -9.39 -10.44 3.30
CA ARG A 123 -10.15 -10.47 4.56
C ARG A 123 -10.53 -9.05 4.94
N PRO A 124 -11.82 -8.74 5.20
CA PRO A 124 -12.20 -7.49 5.85
C PRO A 124 -11.63 -7.50 7.28
N TRP A 125 -10.98 -6.43 7.68
CA TRP A 125 -10.41 -6.27 9.02
C TRP A 125 -11.01 -5.07 9.71
N TYR A 126 -11.55 -5.30 10.90
CA TYR A 126 -12.21 -4.29 11.72
C TYR A 126 -11.43 -4.12 13.02
N ASP A 127 -10.72 -3.01 13.19
CA ASP A 127 -9.80 -2.76 14.32
C ASP A 127 -10.49 -2.85 15.71
N ARG A 128 -11.81 -2.66 15.75
CA ARG A 128 -12.63 -2.80 16.96
C ARG A 128 -13.02 -4.24 17.31
N LEU A 129 -12.74 -5.21 16.45
CA LEU A 129 -13.03 -6.63 16.70
C LEU A 129 -11.74 -7.35 17.08
N PRO A 130 -11.79 -8.26 18.06
CA PRO A 130 -10.66 -9.12 18.36
C PRO A 130 -10.36 -10.06 17.17
N ALA A 131 -9.11 -10.53 17.07
CA ALA A 131 -8.63 -11.30 15.95
C ALA A 131 -9.46 -12.58 15.66
N ASP A 132 -9.95 -13.26 16.70
CA ASP A 132 -10.78 -14.47 16.61
C ASP A 132 -12.24 -14.19 16.17
N LYS A 133 -12.65 -12.93 16.11
CA LYS A 133 -13.99 -12.48 15.69
C LYS A 133 -14.00 -11.79 14.34
N GLN A 134 -12.86 -11.71 13.67
CA GLN A 134 -12.79 -11.15 12.32
C GLN A 134 -13.51 -12.03 11.30
N PRO A 135 -14.11 -11.45 10.24
CA PRO A 135 -14.73 -12.24 9.18
C PRO A 135 -13.76 -13.23 8.54
N ALA A 136 -14.30 -14.34 8.03
CA ALA A 136 -13.50 -15.29 7.28
C ALA A 136 -12.93 -14.69 5.99
N PRO A 137 -11.80 -15.20 5.46
CA PRO A 137 -11.30 -14.83 4.15
C PRO A 137 -12.34 -15.05 3.06
N MET A 138 -12.35 -14.16 2.05
CA MET A 138 -13.32 -14.18 0.95
C MET A 138 -12.69 -13.60 -0.32
N THR A 139 -13.44 -13.49 -1.41
CA THR A 139 -13.01 -12.78 -2.62
C THR A 139 -12.77 -11.30 -2.30
N CYS A 140 -11.80 -10.67 -2.97
CA CYS A 140 -11.47 -9.27 -2.71
C CYS A 140 -12.64 -8.32 -3.00
N GLU A 141 -13.41 -8.61 -4.07
CA GLU A 141 -14.61 -7.85 -4.40
C GLU A 141 -15.62 -7.82 -3.23
N ARG A 142 -15.86 -8.99 -2.63
CA ARG A 142 -16.77 -9.09 -1.49
C ARG A 142 -16.24 -8.41 -0.25
N ALA A 143 -14.93 -8.53 0.02
CA ALA A 143 -14.29 -7.87 1.14
C ALA A 143 -14.34 -6.33 1.02
N GLU A 144 -14.06 -5.80 -0.17
CA GLU A 144 -14.14 -4.37 -0.48
C GLU A 144 -15.58 -3.83 -0.28
N GLN A 145 -16.59 -4.58 -0.73
CA GLN A 145 -17.98 -4.22 -0.51
C GLN A 145 -18.31 -4.11 0.99
N LEU A 146 -17.94 -5.12 1.79
CA LEU A 146 -18.21 -5.12 3.23
C LEU A 146 -17.50 -3.98 3.96
N VAL A 147 -16.26 -3.68 3.60
CA VAL A 147 -15.50 -2.56 4.18
C VAL A 147 -16.11 -1.22 3.79
N LYS A 148 -16.60 -1.09 2.55
CA LYS A 148 -17.31 0.11 2.11
C LYS A 148 -18.61 0.37 2.91
N GLU A 149 -19.33 -0.70 3.27
CA GLU A 149 -20.59 -0.62 4.02
C GLU A 149 -20.37 -0.40 5.53
N ASN A 150 -19.34 -1.02 6.11
CA ASN A 150 -19.17 -1.12 7.56
C ASN A 150 -17.92 -0.40 8.11
N GLY A 151 -17.10 0.18 7.25
CA GLY A 151 -15.77 0.71 7.60
C GLY A 151 -14.74 -0.42 7.74
N GLY A 152 -13.56 -0.09 8.28
CA GLY A 152 -12.45 -1.04 8.38
C GLY A 152 -11.51 -0.97 7.17
N ARG A 153 -10.71 -2.01 6.98
CA ARG A 153 -9.74 -2.13 5.88
C ARG A 153 -9.78 -3.53 5.26
N VAL A 154 -9.27 -3.65 4.05
CA VAL A 154 -9.11 -4.95 3.38
C VAL A 154 -7.67 -5.40 3.54
N VAL A 155 -7.46 -6.59 4.11
CA VAL A 155 -6.17 -7.27 4.15
C VAL A 155 -6.12 -8.23 2.96
N TYR A 156 -5.10 -8.08 2.13
CA TYR A 156 -4.88 -8.88 0.93
C TYR A 156 -3.57 -9.65 1.01
N MET A 157 -3.60 -10.95 0.75
CA MET A 157 -2.41 -11.78 0.60
C MET A 157 -2.15 -12.02 -0.90
N PRO A 158 -1.01 -11.53 -1.44
CA PRO A 158 -0.64 -11.79 -2.82
C PRO A 158 -0.59 -13.28 -3.14
N GLY A 159 -1.19 -13.66 -4.26
CA GLY A 159 -1.28 -15.06 -4.69
C GLY A 159 -1.42 -15.21 -6.19
N PRO A 160 -1.54 -16.46 -6.68
CA PRO A 160 -1.86 -16.71 -8.07
C PRO A 160 -3.23 -16.08 -8.43
N GLU A 161 -3.41 -15.78 -9.70
CA GLU A 161 -4.68 -15.26 -10.21
C GLU A 161 -5.80 -16.27 -9.94
N GLN A 162 -6.86 -15.83 -9.29
CA GLN A 162 -8.08 -16.63 -9.17
C GLN A 162 -8.72 -16.70 -10.55
N LYS A 163 -8.90 -17.93 -11.06
CA LYS A 163 -9.63 -18.18 -12.31
C LYS A 163 -11.13 -18.10 -12.07
#